data_e9180b903bf53da73440b7d52bb6a080
#
_entry.id   e9180b903bf53da73440b7d52bb6a080
#
_cell.length_a   1.000
_cell.length_b   1.000
_cell.length_c   1.000
_cell.angle_alpha   90.00
_cell.angle_beta   90.00
_cell.angle_gamma   90.00
#
_symmetry.space_group_name_H-M   'P 1'
#
loop_
_entity.id
_entity.type
_entity.pdbx_description
1 polymer ?
#
loop_
_entity_poly.entity_id
_entity_poly.type
_entity_poly.pdbx_seq_one_letter_code
_entity_poly.pdbx_strand_id
1 'polypeptide(L)'
;MPDFDTRRIQKLNTQVYSKGPVVYWMQRDRRAENNWALLYAQKKALQFKVPLIVFYSLNGNFIKSNIRQYGFLIRGLEETSAKLRKNQIPFIVYKGSVHKSVSKFVRDSKAGFLVTDFSPLKVYRNRTLSIAKKLNIPMHIIDAHNIVPIWSASDKQEYAAYTIRPKLLSKLDDFLTPIKKIEPHPYKYVEVSGVFDSELLIKNLKIDFSVGELSWIKPGEKMAKKMLNSFISERFDKSGELRNNPNRNKISHLSPYIHFGQISALSLIHI
;
A
#
# COMPACT_ATOMS: atom_id res chain seq x y z
N MET A 1 -21.88 -8.55 1.17
CA MET A 1 -20.71 -7.82 0.64
C MET A 1 -20.47 -8.31 -0.76
N PRO A 2 -20.22 -7.46 -1.78
CA PRO A 2 -19.77 -7.95 -3.06
C PRO A 2 -18.48 -8.68 -2.85
N ASP A 3 -18.34 -9.78 -3.55
CA ASP A 3 -17.25 -10.70 -3.33
C ASP A 3 -15.92 -10.02 -3.68
N PHE A 4 -15.01 -10.10 -2.74
CA PHE A 4 -13.60 -9.77 -2.98
C PHE A 4 -13.09 -10.73 -4.06
N ASP A 5 -12.47 -10.20 -5.10
CA ASP A 5 -11.94 -11.01 -6.18
C ASP A 5 -10.77 -11.88 -5.69
N THR A 6 -11.04 -13.17 -5.51
CA THR A 6 -10.06 -14.13 -4.98
C THR A 6 -8.87 -14.34 -5.90
N ARG A 7 -8.98 -13.99 -7.19
CA ARG A 7 -7.87 -14.02 -8.15
C ARG A 7 -6.74 -13.05 -7.79
N ARG A 8 -6.98 -12.10 -6.86
CA ARG A 8 -5.96 -11.18 -6.32
C ARG A 8 -5.14 -11.78 -5.19
N ILE A 9 -5.46 -12.99 -4.72
CA ILE A 9 -4.85 -13.60 -3.54
C ILE A 9 -3.83 -14.66 -3.95
N GLN A 10 -2.67 -14.64 -3.29
CA GLN A 10 -1.75 -15.78 -3.26
C GLN A 10 -1.44 -16.15 -1.82
N LYS A 11 -1.60 -17.43 -1.46
CA LYS A 11 -1.19 -17.97 -0.17
C LYS A 11 0.33 -18.19 -0.18
N LEU A 12 1.04 -17.71 0.82
CA LEU A 12 2.51 -17.80 0.89
C LEU A 12 3.00 -18.97 1.75
N ASN A 13 2.13 -19.57 2.55
CA ASN A 13 2.38 -20.77 3.33
C ASN A 13 1.09 -21.58 3.50
N THR A 14 1.20 -22.74 4.11
CA THR A 14 0.09 -23.70 4.35
C THR A 14 -0.45 -23.64 5.77
N GLN A 15 -0.01 -22.69 6.57
CA GLN A 15 -0.45 -22.53 7.95
C GLN A 15 -1.95 -22.23 8.03
N VAL A 16 -2.58 -22.66 9.11
CA VAL A 16 -3.99 -22.40 9.39
C VAL A 16 -4.16 -21.26 10.39
N TYR A 17 -5.31 -20.61 10.35
CA TYR A 17 -5.62 -19.53 11.28
C TYR A 17 -5.53 -20.02 12.73
N SER A 18 -4.78 -19.27 13.54
CA SER A 18 -4.75 -19.40 14.99
C SER A 18 -5.51 -18.22 15.63
N LYS A 19 -5.93 -18.38 16.87
CA LYS A 19 -6.61 -17.32 17.62
C LYS A 19 -5.73 -16.05 17.67
N GLY A 20 -6.29 -14.89 17.34
CA GLY A 20 -5.58 -13.60 17.38
C GLY A 20 -6.04 -12.62 16.31
N PRO A 21 -5.59 -11.36 16.33
CA PRO A 21 -5.96 -10.35 15.38
C PRO A 21 -5.47 -10.68 13.96
N VAL A 22 -6.16 -10.11 12.97
CA VAL A 22 -5.65 -10.03 11.60
C VAL A 22 -4.75 -8.81 11.49
N VAL A 23 -3.55 -9.00 10.95
CA VAL A 23 -2.59 -7.93 10.70
C VAL A 23 -2.48 -7.69 9.19
N TYR A 24 -2.65 -6.44 8.75
CA TYR A 24 -2.25 -6.01 7.43
C TYR A 24 -0.86 -5.36 7.51
N TRP A 25 0.16 -6.08 7.04
CA TRP A 25 1.50 -5.52 6.86
C TRP A 25 1.54 -4.73 5.56
N MET A 26 1.35 -3.42 5.67
CA MET A 26 1.36 -2.46 4.57
C MET A 26 2.80 -2.25 4.07
N GLN A 27 3.05 -2.46 2.78
CA GLN A 27 4.37 -2.28 2.18
C GLN A 27 4.39 -1.20 1.10
N ARG A 28 3.64 -1.39 0.02
CA ARG A 28 3.64 -0.55 -1.17
C ARG A 28 2.42 0.37 -1.24
N ASP A 29 1.24 -0.18 -0.98
CA ASP A 29 -0.04 0.52 -1.10
C ASP A 29 -0.37 1.28 0.19
N ARG A 30 0.29 2.46 0.37
CA ARG A 30 0.30 3.24 1.62
C ARG A 30 -0.85 4.23 1.63
N ARG A 31 -2.07 3.69 1.59
CA ARG A 31 -3.33 4.43 1.58
C ARG A 31 -4.44 3.65 2.25
N ALA A 32 -5.45 4.35 2.73
CA ALA A 32 -6.63 3.74 3.31
C ALA A 32 -7.74 3.50 2.28
N GLU A 33 -7.80 4.31 1.22
CA GLU A 33 -8.81 4.18 0.19
C GLU A 33 -8.31 3.39 -1.03
N ASN A 34 -9.23 2.73 -1.73
CA ASN A 34 -8.92 1.96 -2.93
C ASN A 34 -7.75 0.96 -2.74
N ASN A 35 -7.77 0.25 -1.60
CA ASN A 35 -6.71 -0.69 -1.21
C ASN A 35 -7.28 -2.10 -1.03
N TRP A 36 -7.09 -2.95 -2.03
CA TRP A 36 -7.55 -4.34 -2.01
C TRP A 36 -6.98 -5.18 -0.88
N ALA A 37 -5.72 -4.94 -0.48
CA ALA A 37 -5.10 -5.69 0.61
C ALA A 37 -5.72 -5.35 1.96
N LEU A 38 -6.02 -4.07 2.20
CA LEU A 38 -6.71 -3.61 3.40
C LEU A 38 -8.15 -4.15 3.47
N LEU A 39 -8.88 -4.11 2.34
CA LEU A 39 -10.23 -4.68 2.26
C LEU A 39 -10.24 -6.18 2.54
N TYR A 40 -9.28 -6.92 1.97
CA TYR A 40 -9.16 -8.35 2.25
C TYR A 40 -8.85 -8.63 3.71
N ALA A 41 -7.93 -7.87 4.31
CA ALA A 41 -7.61 -7.99 5.72
C ALA A 41 -8.85 -7.70 6.60
N GLN A 42 -9.63 -6.68 6.27
CA GLN A 42 -10.88 -6.38 6.96
C GLN A 42 -11.91 -7.51 6.81
N LYS A 43 -12.07 -8.05 5.58
CA LYS A 43 -12.95 -9.21 5.32
C LYS A 43 -12.55 -10.41 6.20
N LYS A 44 -11.25 -10.69 6.34
CA LYS A 44 -10.74 -11.78 7.19
C LYS A 44 -10.97 -11.52 8.68
N ALA A 45 -10.71 -10.30 9.14
CA ALA A 45 -10.94 -9.92 10.53
C ALA A 45 -12.43 -10.02 10.92
N LEU A 46 -13.33 -9.58 10.04
CA LEU A 46 -14.78 -9.74 10.22
C LEU A 46 -15.21 -11.20 10.22
N GLN A 47 -14.67 -12.02 9.31
CA GLN A 47 -14.93 -13.46 9.25
C GLN A 47 -14.55 -14.17 10.54
N PHE A 48 -13.40 -13.81 11.11
CA PHE A 48 -12.88 -14.41 12.35
C PHE A 48 -13.41 -13.73 13.63
N LYS A 49 -14.14 -12.62 13.49
CA LYS A 49 -14.67 -11.80 14.61
C LYS A 49 -13.54 -11.32 15.54
N VAL A 50 -12.46 -10.80 14.95
CA VAL A 50 -11.25 -10.35 15.67
C VAL A 50 -10.83 -8.96 15.22
N PRO A 51 -9.99 -8.25 15.99
CA PRO A 51 -9.42 -6.97 15.58
C PRO A 51 -8.66 -7.03 14.26
N LEU A 52 -8.70 -5.93 13.50
CA LEU A 52 -7.80 -5.65 12.39
C LEU A 52 -6.76 -4.62 12.83
N ILE A 53 -5.50 -4.88 12.55
CA ILE A 53 -4.39 -3.96 12.82
C ILE A 53 -3.66 -3.70 11.51
N VAL A 54 -3.35 -2.44 11.20
CA VAL A 54 -2.44 -2.10 10.11
C VAL A 54 -1.05 -1.85 10.69
N PHE A 55 -0.07 -2.53 10.14
CA PHE A 55 1.31 -2.46 10.57
C PHE A 55 2.21 -1.96 9.44
N TYR A 56 3.12 -1.05 9.75
CA TYR A 56 4.15 -0.57 8.83
C TYR A 56 5.55 -0.75 9.42
N SER A 57 6.46 -1.32 8.65
CA SER A 57 7.87 -1.43 9.01
C SER A 57 8.69 -0.33 8.35
N LEU A 58 9.13 0.66 9.12
CA LEU A 58 9.92 1.79 8.66
C LEU A 58 11.42 1.45 8.74
N ASN A 59 12.05 1.26 7.59
CA ASN A 59 13.50 1.14 7.48
C ASN A 59 14.12 2.54 7.32
N GLY A 60 14.85 3.01 8.30
CA GLY A 60 15.47 4.35 8.32
C GLY A 60 16.74 4.48 7.48
N ASN A 61 17.14 3.46 6.71
CA ASN A 61 18.34 3.51 5.85
C ASN A 61 18.07 2.79 4.52
N PHE A 62 17.12 3.32 3.75
CA PHE A 62 16.76 2.74 2.47
C PHE A 62 17.45 3.47 1.32
N ILE A 63 18.44 2.82 0.69
CA ILE A 63 19.13 3.28 -0.54
C ILE A 63 19.59 4.75 -0.43
N LYS A 64 20.17 5.15 0.70
CA LYS A 64 20.63 6.53 0.94
C LYS A 64 19.55 7.61 0.69
N SER A 65 18.26 7.27 0.88
CA SER A 65 17.18 8.26 0.78
C SER A 65 17.31 9.32 1.86
N ASN A 66 17.00 10.56 1.49
CA ASN A 66 17.08 11.73 2.37
C ASN A 66 15.69 12.18 2.85
N ILE A 67 15.63 13.35 3.48
CA ILE A 67 14.38 13.89 4.04
C ILE A 67 13.27 14.10 2.99
N ARG A 68 13.59 14.36 1.72
CA ARG A 68 12.56 14.53 0.67
C ARG A 68 11.71 13.29 0.49
N GLN A 69 12.36 12.10 0.41
CA GLN A 69 11.66 10.84 0.26
C GLN A 69 10.96 10.42 1.55
N TYR A 70 11.67 10.51 2.68
CA TYR A 70 11.11 10.12 3.97
C TYR A 70 10.00 11.05 4.46
N GLY A 71 10.14 12.35 4.26
CA GLY A 71 9.10 13.32 4.59
C GLY A 71 7.82 13.05 3.78
N PHE A 72 7.96 12.86 2.46
CA PHE A 72 6.82 12.55 1.60
C PHE A 72 6.13 11.23 2.00
N LEU A 73 6.91 10.21 2.34
CA LEU A 73 6.41 8.92 2.83
C LEU A 73 5.66 9.07 4.15
N ILE A 74 6.34 9.62 5.18
CA ILE A 74 5.86 9.60 6.57
C ILE A 74 4.65 10.52 6.74
N ARG A 75 4.65 11.71 6.14
CA ARG A 75 3.50 12.61 6.17
C ARG A 75 2.30 12.03 5.42
N GLY A 76 2.52 11.26 4.36
CA GLY A 76 1.42 10.51 3.70
C GLY A 76 0.86 9.39 4.59
N LEU A 77 1.71 8.70 5.35
CA LEU A 77 1.28 7.69 6.32
C LEU A 77 0.49 8.30 7.50
N GLU A 78 0.77 9.54 7.87
CA GLU A 78 0.01 10.25 8.90
C GLU A 78 -1.47 10.43 8.50
N GLU A 79 -1.73 10.87 7.26
CA GLU A 79 -3.09 10.96 6.73
C GLU A 79 -3.75 9.57 6.71
N THR A 80 -3.03 8.55 6.26
CA THR A 80 -3.51 7.16 6.22
C THR A 80 -3.86 6.67 7.63
N SER A 81 -2.99 6.91 8.61
CA SER A 81 -3.24 6.58 10.02
C SER A 81 -4.48 7.26 10.57
N ALA A 82 -4.67 8.55 10.27
CA ALA A 82 -5.84 9.29 10.71
C ALA A 82 -7.16 8.73 10.11
N LYS A 83 -7.15 8.33 8.82
CA LYS A 83 -8.29 7.68 8.16
C LYS A 83 -8.61 6.31 8.75
N LEU A 84 -7.58 5.50 9.01
CA LEU A 84 -7.73 4.17 9.63
C LEU A 84 -8.32 4.29 11.04
N ARG A 85 -7.84 5.24 11.83
CA ARG A 85 -8.37 5.50 13.19
C ARG A 85 -9.85 5.87 13.19
N LYS A 86 -10.32 6.68 12.24
CA LYS A 86 -11.76 6.98 12.08
C LYS A 86 -12.58 5.73 11.85
N ASN A 87 -11.99 4.68 11.27
CA ASN A 87 -12.62 3.38 11.06
C ASN A 87 -12.28 2.37 12.19
N GLN A 88 -11.79 2.83 13.34
CA GLN A 88 -11.46 1.99 14.51
C GLN A 88 -10.37 0.94 14.20
N ILE A 89 -9.50 1.20 13.22
CA ILE A 89 -8.40 0.35 12.82
C ILE A 89 -7.09 1.02 13.27
N PRO A 90 -6.33 0.45 14.22
CA PRO A 90 -5.06 1.00 14.65
C PRO A 90 -3.98 0.87 13.56
N PHE A 91 -3.11 1.89 13.49
CA PHE A 91 -1.95 1.91 12.62
C PHE A 91 -0.67 1.99 13.45
N ILE A 92 0.17 0.97 13.34
CA ILE A 92 1.37 0.80 14.17
C ILE A 92 2.62 0.80 13.31
N VAL A 93 3.64 1.55 13.73
CA VAL A 93 4.92 1.65 13.02
C VAL A 93 6.06 1.15 13.89
N TYR A 94 6.81 0.15 13.38
CA TYR A 94 8.09 -0.25 13.99
C TYR A 94 9.24 0.23 13.12
N LYS A 95 10.26 0.82 13.75
CA LYS A 95 11.52 1.20 13.10
C LYS A 95 12.50 0.03 13.11
N GLY A 96 13.25 -0.12 12.03
CA GLY A 96 14.35 -1.07 11.94
C GLY A 96 14.27 -2.02 10.75
N SER A 97 15.03 -3.11 10.84
CA SER A 97 15.05 -4.15 9.81
C SER A 97 13.67 -4.78 9.64
N VAL A 98 13.19 -4.85 8.41
CA VAL A 98 11.84 -5.35 8.09
C VAL A 98 11.61 -6.78 8.62
N HIS A 99 12.60 -7.69 8.45
CA HIS A 99 12.50 -9.06 8.95
C HIS A 99 12.27 -9.10 10.47
N LYS A 100 13.10 -8.33 11.22
CA LYS A 100 13.00 -8.28 12.69
C LYS A 100 11.69 -7.62 13.12
N SER A 101 11.32 -6.51 12.47
CA SER A 101 10.11 -5.74 12.81
C SER A 101 8.83 -6.53 12.58
N VAL A 102 8.69 -7.22 11.43
CA VAL A 102 7.49 -8.01 11.13
C VAL A 102 7.38 -9.22 12.08
N SER A 103 8.46 -9.99 12.24
CA SER A 103 8.43 -11.16 13.13
C SER A 103 8.20 -10.77 14.59
N LYS A 104 8.79 -9.66 15.03
CA LYS A 104 8.55 -9.10 16.37
C LYS A 104 7.08 -8.67 16.52
N PHE A 105 6.55 -7.93 15.56
CA PHE A 105 5.19 -7.43 15.62
C PHE A 105 4.15 -8.57 15.63
N VAL A 106 4.31 -9.57 14.76
CA VAL A 106 3.43 -10.77 14.73
C VAL A 106 3.39 -11.47 16.09
N ARG A 107 4.54 -11.61 16.74
CA ARG A 107 4.65 -12.22 18.07
C ARG A 107 4.01 -11.34 19.16
N ASP A 108 4.39 -10.04 19.20
CA ASP A 108 3.96 -9.12 20.25
C ASP A 108 2.43 -8.89 20.20
N SER A 109 1.86 -8.79 19.01
CA SER A 109 0.41 -8.65 18.79
C SER A 109 -0.36 -9.98 18.90
N LYS A 110 0.35 -11.11 19.07
CA LYS A 110 -0.25 -12.46 19.02
C LYS A 110 -1.12 -12.65 17.77
N ALA A 111 -0.64 -12.14 16.61
CA ALA A 111 -1.40 -12.19 15.37
C ALA A 111 -1.80 -13.61 14.98
N GLY A 112 -3.05 -13.80 14.55
CA GLY A 112 -3.56 -15.08 14.05
C GLY A 112 -3.50 -15.22 12.53
N PHE A 113 -3.39 -14.10 11.80
CA PHE A 113 -3.37 -14.05 10.34
C PHE A 113 -2.61 -12.82 9.85
N LEU A 114 -1.78 -12.99 8.81
CA LEU A 114 -1.04 -11.89 8.20
C LEU A 114 -1.44 -11.70 6.74
N VAL A 115 -1.77 -10.47 6.37
CA VAL A 115 -2.00 -10.03 4.99
C VAL A 115 -0.91 -9.05 4.61
N THR A 116 -0.43 -9.09 3.36
CA THR A 116 0.46 -8.06 2.82
C THR A 116 0.14 -7.74 1.37
N ASP A 117 0.56 -6.59 0.88
CA ASP A 117 0.45 -6.20 -0.51
C ASP A 117 1.66 -6.63 -1.34
N PHE A 118 1.42 -6.88 -2.63
CA PHE A 118 2.43 -7.34 -3.56
C PHE A 118 3.39 -6.22 -3.99
N SER A 119 4.67 -6.56 -4.10
CA SER A 119 5.68 -5.73 -4.76
C SER A 119 6.42 -6.53 -5.83
N PRO A 120 6.60 -6.00 -7.06
CA PRO A 120 7.26 -6.72 -8.16
C PRO A 120 8.76 -6.84 -7.99
N LEU A 121 9.38 -6.00 -7.15
CA LEU A 121 10.83 -5.98 -6.99
C LEU A 121 11.33 -7.25 -6.28
N LYS A 122 12.34 -7.91 -6.88
CA LYS A 122 12.91 -9.18 -6.40
C LYS A 122 13.32 -9.14 -4.92
N VAL A 123 13.90 -8.03 -4.47
CA VAL A 123 14.33 -7.85 -3.07
C VAL A 123 13.14 -7.93 -2.11
N TYR A 124 12.03 -7.26 -2.44
CA TYR A 124 10.81 -7.29 -1.62
C TYR A 124 10.14 -8.65 -1.65
N ARG A 125 10.04 -9.29 -2.83
CA ARG A 125 9.48 -10.63 -2.99
C ARG A 125 10.24 -11.67 -2.17
N ASN A 126 11.57 -11.72 -2.31
CA ASN A 126 12.41 -12.66 -1.57
C ASN A 126 12.29 -12.46 -0.05
N ARG A 127 12.23 -11.21 0.39
CA ARG A 127 12.03 -10.87 1.79
C ARG A 127 10.66 -11.36 2.30
N THR A 128 9.61 -11.09 1.56
CA THR A 128 8.24 -11.51 1.91
C THR A 128 8.14 -13.03 2.00
N LEU A 129 8.70 -13.76 1.03
CA LEU A 129 8.75 -15.23 1.05
C LEU A 129 9.58 -15.77 2.22
N SER A 130 10.74 -15.15 2.52
CA SER A 130 11.57 -15.55 3.67
C SER A 130 10.84 -15.34 5.01
N ILE A 131 10.04 -14.29 5.14
CA ILE A 131 9.21 -14.06 6.33
C ILE A 131 8.11 -15.12 6.41
N ALA A 132 7.39 -15.37 5.32
CA ALA A 132 6.31 -16.35 5.27
C ALA A 132 6.74 -17.76 5.68
N LYS A 133 7.95 -18.17 5.28
CA LYS A 133 8.53 -19.49 5.67
C LYS A 133 8.80 -19.65 7.17
N LYS A 134 8.97 -18.52 7.89
CA LYS A 134 9.31 -18.52 9.34
C LYS A 134 8.10 -18.30 10.24
N LEU A 135 6.96 -17.98 9.67
CA LEU A 135 5.75 -17.71 10.45
C LEU A 135 4.92 -18.98 10.64
N ASN A 136 4.40 -19.16 11.86
CA ASN A 136 3.49 -20.24 12.23
C ASN A 136 2.02 -19.84 12.10
N ILE A 137 1.73 -18.77 11.35
CA ILE A 137 0.39 -18.27 11.03
C ILE A 137 0.22 -18.17 9.52
N PRO A 138 -1.00 -18.23 8.99
CA PRO A 138 -1.22 -18.06 7.56
C PRO A 138 -0.81 -16.66 7.10
N MET A 139 -0.12 -16.61 5.99
CA MET A 139 0.27 -15.36 5.33
C MET A 139 -0.22 -15.34 3.89
N HIS A 140 -1.03 -14.34 3.57
CA HIS A 140 -1.53 -14.09 2.23
C HIS A 140 -0.94 -12.80 1.66
N ILE A 141 -0.62 -12.83 0.37
CA ILE A 141 -0.22 -11.65 -0.40
C ILE A 141 -1.31 -11.29 -1.39
N ILE A 142 -1.58 -10.00 -1.51
CA ILE A 142 -2.64 -9.46 -2.35
C ILE A 142 -2.04 -8.53 -3.40
N ASP A 143 -2.36 -8.76 -4.67
CA ASP A 143 -2.05 -7.77 -5.70
C ASP A 143 -3.07 -6.63 -5.65
N ALA A 144 -2.74 -5.62 -4.88
CA ALA A 144 -3.56 -4.43 -4.66
C ALA A 144 -3.17 -3.26 -5.58
N HIS A 145 -2.10 -3.42 -6.36
CA HIS A 145 -1.54 -2.35 -7.17
C HIS A 145 -1.91 -2.45 -8.65
N ASN A 146 -1.86 -3.67 -9.20
CA ASN A 146 -2.13 -3.90 -10.61
C ASN A 146 -3.64 -4.03 -10.85
N ILE A 147 -4.12 -3.56 -12.01
CA ILE A 147 -5.50 -3.74 -12.42
C ILE A 147 -5.76 -5.22 -12.62
N VAL A 148 -5.08 -5.84 -13.56
CA VAL A 148 -5.04 -7.29 -13.71
C VAL A 148 -3.95 -7.83 -12.78
N PRO A 149 -4.28 -8.70 -11.80
CA PRO A 149 -3.28 -9.28 -10.90
C PRO A 149 -2.17 -9.99 -11.67
N ILE A 150 -0.93 -9.87 -11.20
CA ILE A 150 0.24 -10.38 -11.93
C ILE A 150 0.16 -11.89 -12.22
N TRP A 151 -0.35 -12.67 -11.28
CA TRP A 151 -0.54 -14.13 -11.44
C TRP A 151 -1.75 -14.51 -12.29
N SER A 152 -2.59 -13.54 -12.66
CA SER A 152 -3.67 -13.69 -13.63
C SER A 152 -3.29 -13.14 -15.01
N ALA A 153 -2.23 -12.34 -15.11
CA ALA A 153 -1.84 -11.64 -16.33
C ALA A 153 -1.27 -12.59 -17.39
N SER A 154 -0.38 -13.49 -16.99
CA SER A 154 0.23 -14.51 -17.89
C SER A 154 0.75 -15.68 -17.07
N ASP A 155 0.69 -16.87 -17.65
CA ASP A 155 1.21 -18.11 -17.05
C ASP A 155 2.73 -18.26 -17.20
N LYS A 156 3.34 -17.39 -18.01
CA LYS A 156 4.78 -17.39 -18.26
C LYS A 156 5.39 -15.99 -18.12
N GLN A 157 6.71 -15.94 -18.04
CA GLN A 157 7.44 -14.68 -18.09
C GLN A 157 7.33 -14.08 -19.50
N GLU A 158 6.84 -12.85 -19.57
CA GLU A 158 6.76 -12.07 -20.81
C GLU A 158 8.01 -11.21 -20.99
N TYR A 159 8.52 -11.17 -22.22
CA TYR A 159 9.78 -10.48 -22.51
C TYR A 159 9.62 -9.01 -22.89
N ALA A 160 8.41 -8.64 -23.38
CA ALA A 160 8.18 -7.29 -23.87
C ALA A 160 6.72 -6.84 -23.72
N ALA A 161 6.51 -5.53 -23.81
CA ALA A 161 5.17 -4.95 -23.66
C ALA A 161 4.20 -5.45 -24.75
N TYR A 162 4.67 -5.72 -25.96
CA TYR A 162 3.79 -6.20 -27.06
C TYR A 162 3.28 -7.62 -26.82
N THR A 163 3.98 -8.46 -26.06
CA THR A 163 3.52 -9.84 -25.76
C THR A 163 2.54 -9.88 -24.60
N ILE A 164 2.71 -9.01 -23.59
CA ILE A 164 1.81 -8.97 -22.44
C ILE A 164 0.58 -8.11 -22.67
N ARG A 165 0.65 -7.07 -23.51
CA ARG A 165 -0.46 -6.12 -23.73
C ARG A 165 -1.75 -6.79 -24.19
N PRO A 166 -1.79 -7.67 -25.22
CA PRO A 166 -3.03 -8.32 -25.63
C PRO A 166 -3.65 -9.15 -24.49
N LYS A 167 -2.82 -9.84 -23.69
CA LYS A 167 -3.28 -10.64 -22.56
C LYS A 167 -3.88 -9.79 -21.44
N LEU A 168 -3.33 -8.61 -21.20
CA LEU A 168 -3.90 -7.67 -20.22
C LEU A 168 -5.21 -7.08 -20.73
N LEU A 169 -5.26 -6.66 -22.00
CA LEU A 169 -6.45 -6.06 -22.59
C LEU A 169 -7.64 -7.03 -22.61
N SER A 170 -7.41 -8.31 -22.95
CA SER A 170 -8.48 -9.32 -22.95
C SER A 170 -9.06 -9.64 -21.56
N LYS A 171 -8.37 -9.25 -20.48
CA LYS A 171 -8.81 -9.48 -19.08
C LYS A 171 -9.19 -8.19 -18.36
N LEU A 172 -9.02 -7.04 -19.00
CA LEU A 172 -9.13 -5.75 -18.36
C LEU A 172 -10.53 -5.52 -17.76
N ASP A 173 -11.58 -5.80 -18.52
CA ASP A 173 -12.97 -5.58 -18.12
C ASP A 173 -13.36 -6.41 -16.89
N ASP A 174 -12.82 -7.63 -16.76
CA ASP A 174 -13.04 -8.49 -15.60
C ASP A 174 -12.51 -7.87 -14.27
N PHE A 175 -11.50 -7.02 -14.35
CA PHE A 175 -10.81 -6.46 -13.20
C PHE A 175 -11.03 -4.95 -13.00
N LEU A 176 -11.68 -4.28 -13.93
CA LEU A 176 -12.10 -2.88 -13.80
C LEU A 176 -13.35 -2.76 -12.91
N THR A 177 -13.21 -3.21 -11.67
CA THR A 177 -14.31 -3.17 -10.70
C THR A 177 -14.05 -2.09 -9.64
N PRO A 178 -15.10 -1.33 -9.22
CA PRO A 178 -14.97 -0.35 -8.16
C PRO A 178 -14.47 -0.97 -6.86
N ILE A 179 -13.49 -0.33 -6.22
CA ILE A 179 -12.99 -0.77 -4.92
C ILE A 179 -13.89 -0.17 -3.84
N LYS A 180 -14.45 -1.02 -2.99
CA LYS A 180 -15.23 -0.57 -1.84
C LYS A 180 -14.39 0.22 -0.84
N LYS A 181 -15.06 1.11 -0.13
CA LYS A 181 -14.48 1.78 1.02
C LYS A 181 -14.42 0.80 2.20
N ILE A 182 -13.40 0.98 3.05
CA ILE A 182 -13.37 0.32 4.36
C ILE A 182 -14.49 0.88 5.23
N GLU A 183 -15.04 0.03 6.09
CA GLU A 183 -16.09 0.37 7.05
C GLU A 183 -15.52 0.43 8.47
N PRO A 184 -16.19 1.09 9.41
CA PRO A 184 -15.81 1.04 10.82
C PRO A 184 -15.70 -0.42 11.29
N HIS A 185 -14.55 -0.77 11.90
CA HIS A 185 -14.29 -2.14 12.32
C HIS A 185 -14.85 -2.39 13.72
N PRO A 186 -15.76 -3.37 13.92
CA PRO A 186 -16.47 -3.53 15.19
C PRO A 186 -15.62 -4.11 16.32
N TYR A 187 -14.54 -4.83 15.97
CA TYR A 187 -13.68 -5.52 16.95
C TYR A 187 -12.45 -4.66 17.28
N LYS A 188 -12.42 -4.09 18.48
CA LYS A 188 -11.35 -3.16 18.90
C LYS A 188 -10.10 -3.90 19.33
N TYR A 189 -8.94 -3.34 19.01
CA TYR A 189 -7.64 -3.75 19.56
C TYR A 189 -7.25 -2.80 20.69
N VAL A 190 -7.07 -3.34 21.89
CA VAL A 190 -6.97 -2.55 23.13
C VAL A 190 -5.54 -2.11 23.45
N GLU A 191 -4.52 -2.79 22.91
CA GLU A 191 -3.10 -2.59 23.30
C GLU A 191 -2.38 -1.42 22.60
N VAL A 192 -3.09 -0.55 21.88
CA VAL A 192 -2.44 0.57 21.17
C VAL A 192 -2.61 1.87 21.90
N SER A 193 -1.58 2.28 22.59
CA SER A 193 -1.41 3.65 23.07
C SER A 193 -0.56 4.46 22.08
N GLY A 194 -1.06 5.60 21.65
CA GLY A 194 -0.30 6.59 20.89
C GLY A 194 -0.94 6.97 19.54
N VAL A 195 -0.86 8.24 19.26
CA VAL A 195 -1.21 8.81 17.95
C VAL A 195 0.04 8.71 17.07
N PHE A 196 -0.14 8.40 15.80
CA PHE A 196 0.95 8.50 14.84
C PHE A 196 1.45 9.94 14.78
N ASP A 197 2.73 10.14 15.05
CA ASP A 197 3.39 11.44 15.06
C ASP A 197 4.50 11.44 14.00
N SER A 198 4.25 12.15 12.91
CA SER A 198 5.18 12.24 11.79
C SER A 198 6.44 13.01 12.14
N GLU A 199 6.33 14.09 12.93
CA GLU A 199 7.47 14.91 13.34
C GLU A 199 8.43 14.11 14.22
N LEU A 200 7.90 13.42 15.22
CA LEU A 200 8.68 12.56 16.10
C LEU A 200 9.37 11.43 15.33
N LEU A 201 8.66 10.83 14.36
CA LEU A 201 9.24 9.78 13.52
C LEU A 201 10.38 10.31 12.66
N ILE A 202 10.20 11.48 12.01
CA ILE A 202 11.20 12.11 11.14
C ILE A 202 12.43 12.50 11.97
N LYS A 203 12.23 13.20 13.09
CA LYS A 203 13.31 13.65 13.99
C LYS A 203 14.22 12.50 14.45
N ASN A 204 13.64 11.33 14.62
CA ASN A 204 14.35 10.13 15.08
C ASN A 204 14.95 9.26 13.95
N LEU A 205 14.95 9.74 12.68
CA LEU A 205 15.61 9.04 11.59
C LEU A 205 17.07 9.45 11.47
N LYS A 206 17.92 8.48 11.12
CA LYS A 206 19.32 8.72 10.77
C LYS A 206 19.44 8.85 9.26
N ILE A 207 19.01 9.98 8.71
CA ILE A 207 18.99 10.28 7.27
C ILE A 207 19.69 11.61 7.01
N ASP A 208 19.94 11.90 5.74
CA ASP A 208 20.47 13.18 5.32
C ASP A 208 19.36 14.26 5.35
N PHE A 209 19.62 15.33 6.11
CA PHE A 209 18.77 16.52 6.26
C PHE A 209 19.38 17.75 5.58
N SER A 210 20.50 17.61 4.84
CA SER A 210 21.15 18.74 4.17
C SER A 210 20.26 19.41 3.10
N VAL A 211 19.28 18.67 2.59
CA VAL A 211 18.24 19.16 1.68
C VAL A 211 16.92 19.31 2.43
N GLY A 212 16.13 20.33 2.11
CA GLY A 212 14.79 20.50 2.70
C GLY A 212 13.75 19.54 2.10
N GLU A 213 12.60 19.42 2.78
CA GLU A 213 11.42 18.78 2.21
C GLU A 213 10.91 19.53 0.96
N LEU A 214 10.15 18.85 0.11
CA LEU A 214 9.59 19.50 -1.09
C LEU A 214 8.46 20.46 -0.70
N SER A 215 8.55 21.72 -1.12
CA SER A 215 7.54 22.75 -0.84
C SER A 215 6.40 22.78 -1.86
N TRP A 216 6.68 22.44 -3.12
CA TRP A 216 5.73 22.55 -4.23
C TRP A 216 4.72 21.40 -4.33
N ILE A 217 4.98 20.27 -3.66
CA ILE A 217 4.12 19.08 -3.65
C ILE A 217 3.92 18.59 -2.21
N LYS A 218 2.68 18.38 -1.82
CA LYS A 218 2.33 17.88 -0.49
C LYS A 218 1.90 16.41 -0.58
N PRO A 219 2.36 15.54 0.33
CA PRO A 219 2.00 14.13 0.37
C PRO A 219 0.54 13.90 0.81
N GLY A 220 0.08 12.67 0.64
CA GLY A 220 -1.20 12.18 1.14
C GLY A 220 -2.24 11.93 0.05
N GLU A 221 -3.22 11.09 0.36
CA GLU A 221 -4.30 10.69 -0.56
C GLU A 221 -5.17 11.87 -1.00
N LYS A 222 -5.45 12.80 -0.07
CA LYS A 222 -6.23 14.00 -0.35
C LYS A 222 -5.56 14.89 -1.40
N MET A 223 -4.25 15.08 -1.24
CA MET A 223 -3.48 15.90 -2.17
C MET A 223 -3.26 15.20 -3.51
N ALA A 224 -3.09 13.87 -3.50
CA ALA A 224 -3.04 13.09 -4.72
C ALA A 224 -4.32 13.24 -5.56
N LYS A 225 -5.50 13.15 -4.92
CA LYS A 225 -6.80 13.38 -5.58
C LYS A 225 -6.93 14.83 -6.09
N LYS A 226 -6.51 15.81 -5.29
CA LYS A 226 -6.53 17.22 -5.73
C LYS A 226 -5.65 17.43 -6.96
N MET A 227 -4.45 16.85 -6.97
CA MET A 227 -3.53 16.92 -8.11
C MET A 227 -4.12 16.25 -9.36
N LEU A 228 -4.78 15.11 -9.20
CA LEU A 228 -5.46 14.40 -10.27
C LEU A 228 -6.59 15.25 -10.87
N ASN A 229 -7.48 15.80 -10.03
CA ASN A 229 -8.60 16.64 -10.49
C ASN A 229 -8.10 17.89 -11.22
N SER A 230 -7.08 18.58 -10.70
CA SER A 230 -6.45 19.72 -11.39
C SER A 230 -5.81 19.32 -12.72
N PHE A 231 -5.21 18.12 -12.80
CA PHE A 231 -4.68 17.63 -14.08
C PHE A 231 -5.79 17.44 -15.12
N ILE A 232 -6.90 16.82 -14.73
CA ILE A 232 -8.03 16.56 -15.63
C ILE A 232 -8.64 17.85 -16.12
N SER A 233 -8.94 18.79 -15.19
CA SER A 233 -9.65 20.03 -15.52
C SER A 233 -8.81 21.05 -16.30
N GLU A 234 -7.46 21.08 -16.10
CA GLU A 234 -6.64 22.20 -16.59
C GLU A 234 -5.60 21.78 -17.65
N ARG A 235 -5.22 20.51 -17.68
CA ARG A 235 -4.01 20.10 -18.40
C ARG A 235 -4.18 18.90 -19.32
N PHE A 236 -5.21 18.08 -19.09
CA PHE A 236 -5.39 16.80 -19.77
C PHE A 236 -5.50 16.95 -21.29
N ASP A 237 -6.35 17.86 -21.78
CA ASP A 237 -6.63 18.03 -23.22
C ASP A 237 -5.38 18.25 -24.07
N LYS A 238 -4.40 18.97 -23.54
CA LYS A 238 -3.14 19.29 -24.23
C LYS A 238 -1.94 18.47 -23.76
N SER A 239 -2.17 17.52 -22.86
CA SER A 239 -1.09 16.71 -22.29
C SER A 239 -0.45 15.79 -23.33
N GLY A 240 -1.23 15.24 -24.25
CA GLY A 240 -0.73 14.37 -25.32
C GLY A 240 0.36 15.01 -26.16
N GLU A 241 0.17 16.27 -26.52
CA GLU A 241 1.06 17.04 -27.39
C GLU A 241 2.21 17.72 -26.63
N LEU A 242 1.90 18.28 -25.45
CA LEU A 242 2.80 19.21 -24.76
C LEU A 242 3.55 18.63 -23.57
N ARG A 243 3.26 17.39 -23.14
CA ARG A 243 3.87 16.78 -21.95
C ARG A 243 5.39 16.67 -22.00
N ASN A 244 5.97 16.61 -23.20
CA ASN A 244 7.41 16.49 -23.40
C ASN A 244 8.11 17.85 -23.51
N ASN A 245 7.36 18.97 -23.51
CA ASN A 245 7.93 20.29 -23.53
C ASN A 245 8.19 20.79 -22.10
N PRO A 246 9.46 20.95 -21.68
CA PRO A 246 9.80 21.33 -20.29
C PRO A 246 9.31 22.74 -19.90
N ASN A 247 9.06 23.61 -20.90
CA ASN A 247 8.56 24.97 -20.65
C ASN A 247 7.03 25.03 -20.49
N ARG A 248 6.34 23.88 -20.60
CA ARG A 248 4.88 23.79 -20.46
C ARG A 248 4.52 22.82 -19.33
N ASN A 249 3.83 23.33 -18.31
CA ASN A 249 3.33 22.49 -17.22
C ASN A 249 2.08 21.70 -17.67
N LYS A 250 2.28 20.64 -18.48
CA LYS A 250 1.22 19.78 -19.02
C LYS A 250 1.35 18.32 -18.59
N ILE A 251 2.09 18.06 -17.52
CA ILE A 251 2.21 16.74 -16.90
C ILE A 251 1.28 16.62 -15.67
N SER A 252 0.97 15.38 -15.30
CA SER A 252 0.03 15.09 -14.18
C SER A 252 0.60 15.37 -12.79
N HIS A 253 1.92 15.32 -12.63
CA HIS A 253 2.62 15.32 -11.32
C HIS A 253 2.20 14.19 -10.36
N LEU A 254 1.59 13.12 -10.87
CA LEU A 254 1.10 12.00 -10.05
C LEU A 254 2.17 10.96 -9.71
N SER A 255 3.30 10.96 -10.42
CA SER A 255 4.37 9.95 -10.23
C SER A 255 4.83 9.78 -8.78
N PRO A 256 5.04 10.83 -7.97
CA PRO A 256 5.40 10.67 -6.56
C PRO A 256 4.30 9.93 -5.77
N TYR A 257 3.03 10.28 -5.97
CA TYR A 257 1.91 9.65 -5.27
C TYR A 257 1.76 8.17 -5.64
N ILE A 258 1.92 7.82 -6.91
CA ILE A 258 1.90 6.44 -7.39
C ILE A 258 3.09 5.66 -6.82
N HIS A 259 4.29 6.26 -6.86
CA HIS A 259 5.51 5.66 -6.32
C HIS A 259 5.39 5.34 -4.83
N PHE A 260 4.86 6.28 -4.04
CA PHE A 260 4.66 6.10 -2.60
C PHE A 260 3.35 5.39 -2.24
N GLY A 261 2.55 4.96 -3.23
CA GLY A 261 1.32 4.22 -2.99
C GLY A 261 0.19 5.03 -2.37
N GLN A 262 0.25 6.36 -2.46
CA GLN A 262 -0.73 7.30 -1.91
C GLN A 262 -1.93 7.53 -2.84
N ILE A 263 -1.90 6.99 -4.06
CA ILE A 263 -3.04 6.90 -4.98
C ILE A 263 -3.04 5.54 -5.66
N SER A 264 -4.20 5.02 -5.94
CA SER A 264 -4.35 3.76 -6.67
C SER A 264 -4.27 4.00 -8.17
N ALA A 265 -3.52 3.15 -8.90
CA ALA A 265 -3.53 3.16 -10.37
C ALA A 265 -4.95 2.92 -10.92
N LEU A 266 -5.76 2.10 -10.24
CA LEU A 266 -7.14 1.85 -10.60
C LEU A 266 -8.01 3.11 -10.50
N SER A 267 -7.75 3.99 -9.51
CA SER A 267 -8.44 5.28 -9.39
C SER A 267 -8.18 6.22 -10.58
N LEU A 268 -7.09 6.01 -11.33
CA LEU A 268 -6.74 6.82 -12.50
C LEU A 268 -7.47 6.38 -13.77
N ILE A 269 -8.03 5.18 -13.79
CA ILE A 269 -8.71 4.62 -14.95
C ILE A 269 -10.22 4.85 -14.88
N HIS A 270 -10.77 4.95 -13.67
CA HIS A 270 -12.20 5.20 -13.43
C HIS A 270 -12.58 6.70 -13.52
N ILE A 271 -11.80 7.49 -14.24
CA ILE A 271 -12.03 8.93 -14.40
C ILE A 271 -12.79 9.22 -15.68
#